data_3168b5abf492b420d9eb6c4433a33b5c
#
_entry.id   3168b5abf492b420d9eb6c4433a33b5c
#
_cell.length_a   1.000
_cell.length_b   1.000
_cell.length_c   1.000
_cell.angle_alpha   90.00
_cell.angle_beta   90.00
_cell.angle_gamma   90.00
#
_symmetry.space_group_name_H-M   'P 1'
#
loop_
_entity.id
_entity.type
_entity.pdbx_description
1 polymer ?
#
loop_
_entity_poly.entity_id
_entity_poly.type
_entity_poly.pdbx_seq_one_letter_code
_entity_poly.pdbx_strand_id
1 'polypeptide(L)'
;MKKRQLWLLVLMVAVSLSLTGPAFAGKLQNQLVKESTLEQILKRGVLRVGMDTFVPWAMKDKTGKFVGFEIDVAKQLAEDMGVKVEFVPTKWAGIIPALLTGKFDVIIGGMGIRTKRAMKVNFTIPYDYSGMSMVASKAKADGFSSLEDFNKSEVELAIKMGTTAVMAAKKFMPKAKRRLFEDQAQAYQELRNGNVHAVVGSSPRPAFEAAKYSETLFMPMRDNFTKEPIAFALRKGDFDTMVFFNGWIQTKRDQGWLQDKHHYWFGTRDWAHLVE
;
A
#
# COMPACT_ATOMS: atom_id res chain seq x y z
N MET A 1 57.98 -41.89 19.64
CA MET A 1 58.01 -40.53 19.05
C MET A 1 56.84 -40.22 18.11
N LYS A 2 56.33 -41.15 17.30
CA LYS A 2 55.24 -40.86 16.31
C LYS A 2 53.87 -40.49 16.87
N LYS A 3 53.46 -41.02 18.05
CA LYS A 3 52.11 -40.65 18.66
C LYS A 3 52.04 -39.24 19.25
N ARG A 4 53.14 -38.69 19.78
CA ARG A 4 53.14 -37.29 20.32
C ARG A 4 53.12 -36.24 19.23
N GLN A 5 53.68 -36.50 18.07
CA GLN A 5 53.62 -35.56 16.92
C GLN A 5 52.21 -35.51 16.29
N LEU A 6 51.50 -36.65 16.31
CA LEU A 6 50.11 -36.68 15.80
C LEU A 6 49.16 -35.87 16.68
N TRP A 7 49.32 -35.89 18.01
CA TRP A 7 48.51 -35.09 18.94
C TRP A 7 48.77 -33.59 18.83
N LEU A 8 50.00 -33.17 18.57
CA LEU A 8 50.38 -31.78 18.35
C LEU A 8 49.78 -31.23 17.02
N LEU A 9 49.73 -32.03 15.97
CA LEU A 9 49.11 -31.68 14.69
C LEU A 9 47.58 -31.54 14.82
N VAL A 10 46.91 -32.43 15.56
CA VAL A 10 45.45 -32.36 15.82
C VAL A 10 45.10 -31.13 16.68
N LEU A 11 45.96 -30.78 17.67
CA LEU A 11 45.75 -29.59 18.50
C LEU A 11 45.94 -28.28 17.69
N MET A 12 46.93 -28.24 16.78
CA MET A 12 47.13 -27.07 15.91
C MET A 12 46.00 -26.86 14.91
N VAL A 13 45.41 -27.93 14.36
CA VAL A 13 44.26 -27.84 13.46
C VAL A 13 42.98 -27.42 14.23
N ALA A 14 42.80 -27.91 15.47
CA ALA A 14 41.67 -27.51 16.31
C ALA A 14 41.72 -26.02 16.76
N VAL A 15 42.93 -25.49 17.01
CA VAL A 15 43.12 -24.08 17.38
C VAL A 15 42.98 -23.15 16.17
N SER A 16 43.33 -23.57 14.96
CA SER A 16 43.15 -22.75 13.76
C SER A 16 41.69 -22.66 13.28
N LEU A 17 40.83 -23.65 13.61
CA LEU A 17 39.38 -23.55 13.30
C LEU A 17 38.61 -22.66 14.27
N SER A 18 39.13 -22.42 15.48
CA SER A 18 38.41 -21.60 16.49
C SER A 18 38.68 -20.09 16.38
N LEU A 19 39.62 -19.66 15.55
CA LEU A 19 39.98 -18.22 15.39
C LEU A 19 39.28 -17.50 14.24
N THR A 20 38.50 -18.19 13.40
CA THR A 20 37.85 -17.56 12.24
C THR A 20 36.37 -17.27 12.41
N GLY A 21 35.74 -17.72 13.51
CA GLY A 21 34.29 -17.63 13.70
C GLY A 21 33.73 -16.20 13.88
N PRO A 22 34.16 -15.40 14.87
CA PRO A 22 33.49 -14.14 15.19
C PRO A 22 33.80 -13.01 14.20
N ALA A 23 34.97 -13.00 13.56
CA ALA A 23 35.38 -11.94 12.62
C ALA A 23 34.64 -12.03 11.26
N PHE A 24 34.30 -13.23 10.81
CA PHE A 24 33.52 -13.44 9.58
C PHE A 24 32.04 -13.10 9.78
N ALA A 25 31.46 -13.48 10.93
CA ALA A 25 30.07 -13.16 11.26
C ALA A 25 29.88 -11.64 11.37
N GLY A 26 30.78 -10.93 12.02
CA GLY A 26 30.71 -9.46 12.14
C GLY A 26 30.90 -8.73 10.80
N LYS A 27 31.74 -9.22 9.90
CA LYS A 27 31.88 -8.65 8.55
C LYS A 27 30.61 -8.87 7.71
N LEU A 28 30.03 -10.06 7.74
CA LEU A 28 28.81 -10.38 7.00
C LEU A 28 27.62 -9.57 7.54
N GLN A 29 27.48 -9.48 8.86
CA GLN A 29 26.45 -8.68 9.50
C GLN A 29 26.57 -7.20 9.14
N ASN A 30 27.77 -6.62 9.21
CA ASN A 30 28.04 -5.24 8.80
C ASN A 30 27.77 -5.01 7.30
N GLN A 31 27.99 -6.00 6.45
CA GLN A 31 27.74 -5.91 5.02
C GLN A 31 26.23 -5.95 4.72
N LEU A 32 25.49 -6.84 5.39
CA LEU A 32 24.02 -6.92 5.28
C LEU A 32 23.33 -5.65 5.75
N VAL A 33 23.80 -5.05 6.86
CA VAL A 33 23.26 -3.76 7.37
C VAL A 33 23.58 -2.62 6.40
N LYS A 34 24.80 -2.54 5.87
CA LYS A 34 25.21 -1.49 4.90
C LYS A 34 24.43 -1.54 3.58
N GLU A 35 23.88 -2.69 3.23
CA GLU A 35 23.08 -2.89 2.00
C GLU A 35 21.58 -2.70 2.22
N SER A 36 21.12 -2.50 3.47
CA SER A 36 19.70 -2.27 3.75
C SER A 36 19.19 -1.00 3.09
N THR A 37 17.91 -1.00 2.71
CA THR A 37 17.25 0.19 2.15
C THR A 37 17.25 1.34 3.16
N LEU A 38 17.14 1.04 4.46
CA LEU A 38 17.21 2.03 5.55
C LEU A 38 18.54 2.79 5.49
N GLU A 39 19.67 2.09 5.48
CA GLU A 39 21.00 2.72 5.41
C GLU A 39 21.20 3.52 4.11
N GLN A 40 20.68 3.02 2.99
CA GLN A 40 20.72 3.74 1.73
C GLN A 40 19.91 5.04 1.78
N ILE A 41 18.73 5.03 2.43
CA ILE A 41 17.89 6.23 2.65
C ILE A 41 18.65 7.24 3.52
N LEU A 42 19.17 6.80 4.67
CA LEU A 42 19.90 7.66 5.61
C LEU A 42 21.13 8.29 4.96
N LYS A 43 21.93 7.49 4.25
CA LYS A 43 23.12 7.97 3.54
C LYS A 43 22.79 8.97 2.43
N ARG A 44 21.68 8.76 1.71
CA ARG A 44 21.22 9.64 0.64
C ARG A 44 20.51 10.90 1.18
N GLY A 45 19.97 10.84 2.40
CA GLY A 45 19.17 11.91 3.00
C GLY A 45 17.78 12.05 2.37
N VAL A 46 17.28 11.04 1.65
CA VAL A 46 15.99 11.08 0.93
C VAL A 46 15.28 9.74 0.98
N LEU A 47 14.03 9.73 1.45
CA LEU A 47 13.09 8.61 1.33
C LEU A 47 12.28 8.75 0.04
N ARG A 48 12.46 7.82 -0.91
CA ARG A 48 11.68 7.78 -2.15
C ARG A 48 10.47 6.88 -1.96
N VAL A 49 9.28 7.45 -2.14
CA VAL A 49 8.00 6.77 -1.89
C VAL A 49 7.24 6.58 -3.20
N GLY A 50 7.02 5.32 -3.57
CA GLY A 50 6.15 4.95 -4.69
C GLY A 50 4.68 5.01 -4.27
N MET A 51 3.86 5.72 -5.04
CA MET A 51 2.42 5.84 -4.79
C MET A 51 1.67 6.07 -6.11
N ASP A 52 0.36 5.89 -6.08
CA ASP A 52 -0.53 6.31 -7.16
C ASP A 52 -1.60 7.25 -6.59
N THR A 53 -2.23 8.04 -7.43
CA THR A 53 -3.24 9.01 -6.99
C THR A 53 -4.62 8.35 -6.84
N PHE A 54 -5.23 8.54 -5.68
CA PHE A 54 -6.64 8.27 -5.41
C PHE A 54 -7.10 8.99 -4.12
N VAL A 55 -8.28 9.56 -4.19
CA VAL A 55 -8.84 10.41 -3.13
C VAL A 55 -9.45 9.55 -2.02
N PRO A 56 -9.23 9.86 -0.74
CA PRO A 56 -8.39 10.92 -0.17
C PRO A 56 -7.00 10.41 0.26
N TRP A 57 -6.58 9.24 -0.18
CA TRP A 57 -5.32 8.59 0.20
C TRP A 57 -4.11 9.38 -0.29
N ALA A 58 -4.08 9.70 -1.58
CA ALA A 58 -3.05 10.51 -2.22
C ALA A 58 -3.66 11.28 -3.39
N MET A 59 -3.54 12.60 -3.40
CA MET A 59 -4.10 13.48 -4.42
C MET A 59 -3.27 14.75 -4.53
N LYS A 60 -3.57 15.61 -5.50
CA LYS A 60 -2.97 16.94 -5.60
C LYS A 60 -3.94 17.98 -5.08
N ASP A 61 -3.43 18.94 -4.34
CA ASP A 61 -4.17 20.13 -3.95
C ASP A 61 -4.27 21.12 -5.12
N LYS A 62 -4.94 22.27 -4.90
CA LYS A 62 -5.10 23.35 -5.87
C LYS A 62 -3.77 23.95 -6.35
N THR A 63 -2.68 23.78 -5.60
CA THR A 63 -1.33 24.26 -5.95
C THR A 63 -0.51 23.20 -6.67
N GLY A 64 -1.05 21.99 -6.85
CA GLY A 64 -0.36 20.85 -7.45
C GLY A 64 0.51 20.04 -6.50
N LYS A 65 0.55 20.37 -5.21
CA LYS A 65 1.28 19.62 -4.18
C LYS A 65 0.52 18.34 -3.78
N PHE A 66 1.26 17.30 -3.45
CA PHE A 66 0.65 16.08 -2.92
C PHE A 66 0.15 16.27 -1.50
N VAL A 67 -1.10 15.83 -1.27
CA VAL A 67 -1.81 15.79 0.01
C VAL A 67 -2.60 14.48 0.11
N GLY A 68 -2.98 14.07 1.32
CA GLY A 68 -3.74 12.85 1.56
C GLY A 68 -3.15 12.04 2.71
N PHE A 69 -3.87 11.01 3.12
CA PHE A 69 -3.48 10.16 4.24
C PHE A 69 -2.07 9.55 4.04
N GLU A 70 -1.82 8.93 2.88
CA GLU A 70 -0.53 8.32 2.55
C GLU A 70 0.61 9.34 2.46
N ILE A 71 0.27 10.55 2.04
CA ILE A 71 1.22 11.65 1.93
C ILE A 71 1.64 12.11 3.32
N ASP A 72 0.69 12.23 4.26
CA ASP A 72 0.98 12.58 5.65
C ASP A 72 1.83 11.49 6.32
N VAL A 73 1.46 10.21 6.12
CA VAL A 73 2.22 9.06 6.65
C VAL A 73 3.67 9.07 6.15
N ALA A 74 3.88 9.26 4.85
CA ALA A 74 5.21 9.29 4.27
C ALA A 74 6.04 10.52 4.70
N LYS A 75 5.40 11.68 4.83
CA LYS A 75 6.05 12.91 5.34
C LYS A 75 6.51 12.74 6.78
N GLN A 76 5.62 12.22 7.65
CA GLN A 76 5.95 11.99 9.05
C GLN A 76 7.07 10.95 9.22
N LEU A 77 7.02 9.86 8.43
CA LEU A 77 8.09 8.87 8.44
C LEU A 77 9.45 9.50 8.06
N ALA A 78 9.49 10.29 7.00
CA ALA A 78 10.72 10.94 6.56
C ALA A 78 11.23 11.98 7.58
N GLU A 79 10.32 12.74 8.20
CA GLU A 79 10.65 13.70 9.27
C GLU A 79 11.27 12.99 10.47
N ASP A 80 10.65 11.90 10.94
CA ASP A 80 11.15 11.11 12.07
C ASP A 80 12.50 10.43 11.76
N MET A 81 12.78 10.16 10.48
CA MET A 81 14.08 9.66 10.00
C MET A 81 15.13 10.77 9.82
N GLY A 82 14.77 12.05 9.93
CA GLY A 82 15.66 13.18 9.65
C GLY A 82 16.04 13.32 8.17
N VAL A 83 15.19 12.84 7.23
CA VAL A 83 15.45 12.87 5.79
C VAL A 83 14.35 13.60 5.02
N LYS A 84 14.60 13.96 3.76
CA LYS A 84 13.58 14.50 2.87
C LYS A 84 12.71 13.36 2.30
N VAL A 85 11.46 13.66 1.95
CA VAL A 85 10.61 12.74 1.21
C VAL A 85 10.53 13.14 -0.27
N GLU A 86 10.62 12.15 -1.16
CA GLU A 86 10.37 12.29 -2.59
C GLU A 86 9.24 11.35 -2.99
N PHE A 87 8.15 11.91 -3.54
CA PHE A 87 7.03 11.12 -4.06
C PHE A 87 7.28 10.76 -5.51
N VAL A 88 7.15 9.46 -5.84
CA VAL A 88 7.35 8.92 -7.18
C VAL A 88 6.02 8.36 -7.71
N PRO A 89 5.16 9.19 -8.34
CA PRO A 89 3.88 8.75 -8.88
C PRO A 89 4.10 7.64 -9.92
N THR A 90 3.36 6.55 -9.74
CA THR A 90 3.51 5.38 -10.60
C THR A 90 2.15 4.72 -10.78
N LYS A 91 1.77 4.42 -12.04
CA LYS A 91 0.51 3.72 -12.33
C LYS A 91 0.41 2.44 -11.52
N TRP A 92 -0.74 2.20 -10.88
CA TRP A 92 -0.92 1.12 -9.91
C TRP A 92 -0.55 -0.26 -10.43
N ALA A 93 -0.89 -0.56 -11.68
CA ALA A 93 -0.58 -1.86 -12.30
C ALA A 93 0.93 -2.15 -12.39
N GLY A 94 1.76 -1.10 -12.47
CA GLY A 94 3.22 -1.16 -12.57
C GLY A 94 3.97 -0.90 -11.26
N ILE A 95 3.30 -0.63 -10.14
CA ILE A 95 3.96 -0.12 -8.93
C ILE A 95 4.88 -1.17 -8.28
N ILE A 96 4.48 -2.44 -8.21
CA ILE A 96 5.35 -3.51 -7.69
C ILE A 96 6.56 -3.74 -8.59
N PRO A 97 6.45 -3.90 -9.92
CA PRO A 97 7.60 -3.91 -10.81
C PRO A 97 8.56 -2.74 -10.60
N ALA A 98 8.05 -1.52 -10.46
CA ALA A 98 8.86 -0.33 -10.21
C ALA A 98 9.60 -0.36 -8.87
N LEU A 99 9.00 -0.90 -7.80
CA LEU A 99 9.68 -1.16 -6.52
C LEU A 99 10.84 -2.16 -6.71
N LEU A 100 10.58 -3.26 -7.42
CA LEU A 100 11.57 -4.33 -7.62
C LEU A 100 12.78 -3.86 -8.44
N THR A 101 12.60 -2.90 -9.34
CA THR A 101 13.70 -2.27 -10.11
C THR A 101 14.39 -1.12 -9.36
N GLY A 102 14.01 -0.83 -8.12
CA GLY A 102 14.65 0.21 -7.30
C GLY A 102 14.27 1.65 -7.67
N LYS A 103 13.19 1.86 -8.44
CA LYS A 103 12.72 3.20 -8.80
C LYS A 103 12.40 4.04 -7.55
N PHE A 104 11.97 3.41 -6.47
CA PHE A 104 11.76 3.99 -5.14
C PHE A 104 12.07 2.96 -4.05
N ASP A 105 12.06 3.37 -2.81
CA ASP A 105 12.52 2.58 -1.67
C ASP A 105 11.39 1.73 -1.07
N VAL A 106 10.19 2.30 -0.99
CA VAL A 106 9.01 1.73 -0.35
C VAL A 106 7.75 2.15 -1.09
N ILE A 107 6.72 1.32 -1.06
CA ILE A 107 5.37 1.72 -1.46
C ILE A 107 4.59 2.12 -0.20
N ILE A 108 4.15 3.38 -0.16
CA ILE A 108 3.17 3.92 0.80
C ILE A 108 2.04 4.49 -0.04
N GLY A 109 0.95 3.73 -0.20
CA GLY A 109 -0.07 4.06 -1.19
C GLY A 109 -1.33 3.19 -1.08
N GLY A 110 -1.77 2.85 0.13
CA GLY A 110 -2.99 2.07 0.35
C GLY A 110 -2.89 0.62 -0.15
N MET A 111 -1.70 0.01 -0.08
CA MET A 111 -1.51 -1.32 -0.62
C MET A 111 -2.01 -2.40 0.33
N GLY A 112 -3.15 -3.04 -0.02
CA GLY A 112 -3.66 -4.20 0.70
C GLY A 112 -2.73 -5.40 0.63
N ILE A 113 -2.49 -6.06 1.77
CA ILE A 113 -1.73 -7.31 1.87
C ILE A 113 -2.51 -8.42 1.16
N ARG A 114 -1.87 -9.08 0.20
CA ARG A 114 -2.41 -10.21 -0.56
C ARG A 114 -1.35 -11.26 -0.81
N THR A 115 -1.71 -12.53 -0.72
CA THR A 115 -0.78 -13.66 -0.94
C THR A 115 0.01 -13.52 -2.23
N LYS A 116 -0.65 -13.19 -3.35
CA LYS A 116 0.03 -12.99 -4.65
C LYS A 116 1.03 -11.83 -4.65
N ARG A 117 0.79 -10.77 -3.87
CA ARG A 117 1.73 -9.66 -3.68
C ARG A 117 2.86 -10.06 -2.73
N ALA A 118 2.53 -10.73 -1.61
CA ALA A 118 3.50 -11.19 -0.61
C ALA A 118 4.50 -12.22 -1.17
N MET A 119 4.15 -12.94 -2.22
CA MET A 119 5.11 -13.77 -2.96
C MET A 119 6.18 -12.96 -3.70
N LYS A 120 5.96 -11.67 -3.96
CA LYS A 120 6.88 -10.80 -4.72
C LYS A 120 7.59 -9.76 -3.86
N VAL A 121 6.94 -9.26 -2.83
CA VAL A 121 7.42 -8.19 -1.93
C VAL A 121 7.19 -8.58 -0.47
N ASN A 122 7.89 -7.94 0.45
CA ASN A 122 7.57 -8.00 1.87
C ASN A 122 6.59 -6.89 2.25
N PHE A 123 5.78 -7.17 3.26
CA PHE A 123 4.84 -6.21 3.85
C PHE A 123 5.22 -5.97 5.31
N THR A 124 5.09 -4.73 5.75
CA THR A 124 5.10 -4.39 7.19
C THR A 124 3.86 -4.96 7.89
N ILE A 125 3.81 -4.81 9.22
CA ILE A 125 2.51 -4.87 9.93
C ILE A 125 1.56 -3.85 9.31
N PRO A 126 0.23 -4.10 9.31
CA PRO A 126 -0.73 -3.13 8.79
C PRO A 126 -0.65 -1.82 9.57
N TYR A 127 -0.60 -0.68 8.89
CA TYR A 127 -0.75 0.64 9.54
C TYR A 127 -2.17 1.17 9.47
N ASP A 128 -3.00 0.59 8.60
CA ASP A 128 -4.41 0.93 8.45
C ASP A 128 -5.22 -0.26 7.93
N TYR A 129 -6.55 -0.11 7.91
CA TYR A 129 -7.49 -1.07 7.33
C TYR A 129 -8.47 -0.35 6.41
N SER A 130 -8.76 -0.97 5.27
CA SER A 130 -9.76 -0.50 4.32
C SER A 130 -10.66 -1.66 3.90
N GLY A 131 -11.50 -1.43 2.92
CA GLY A 131 -12.35 -2.44 2.31
C GLY A 131 -12.92 -1.96 0.99
N MET A 132 -13.45 -2.89 0.20
CA MET A 132 -14.16 -2.56 -1.02
C MET A 132 -15.57 -2.12 -0.69
N SER A 133 -15.95 -1.02 -1.28
CA SER A 133 -17.27 -0.42 -1.27
C SER A 133 -17.71 -0.15 -2.71
N MET A 134 -18.93 0.30 -2.90
CA MET A 134 -19.49 0.55 -4.23
C MET A 134 -20.38 1.79 -4.20
N VAL A 135 -20.29 2.60 -5.27
CA VAL A 135 -21.25 3.66 -5.57
C VAL A 135 -21.91 3.35 -6.89
N ALA A 136 -23.22 3.58 -7.00
CA ALA A 136 -24.04 3.21 -8.13
C ALA A 136 -24.79 4.39 -8.74
N SER A 137 -25.11 4.28 -10.02
CA SER A 137 -25.94 5.22 -10.77
C SER A 137 -27.41 4.97 -10.49
N LYS A 138 -28.15 6.00 -10.05
CA LYS A 138 -29.60 5.93 -9.91
C LYS A 138 -30.29 5.60 -11.22
N ALA A 139 -29.79 6.10 -12.35
CA ALA A 139 -30.41 5.86 -13.67
C ALA A 139 -30.30 4.39 -14.14
N LYS A 140 -29.29 3.63 -13.65
CA LYS A 140 -29.04 2.24 -14.11
C LYS A 140 -29.24 1.17 -13.05
N ALA A 141 -29.23 1.54 -11.78
CA ALA A 141 -29.26 0.61 -10.67
C ALA A 141 -30.26 1.04 -9.59
N ASP A 142 -31.33 1.74 -9.98
CA ASP A 142 -32.38 2.10 -9.03
C ASP A 142 -32.98 0.86 -8.37
N GLY A 143 -33.16 0.91 -7.05
CA GLY A 143 -33.65 -0.21 -6.26
C GLY A 143 -32.62 -1.33 -5.97
N PHE A 144 -31.40 -1.27 -6.52
CA PHE A 144 -30.34 -2.23 -6.19
C PHE A 144 -29.79 -1.93 -4.78
N SER A 145 -29.73 -2.97 -3.93
CA SER A 145 -29.34 -2.83 -2.52
C SER A 145 -28.40 -3.92 -2.02
N SER A 146 -28.04 -4.87 -2.87
CA SER A 146 -27.21 -6.02 -2.53
C SER A 146 -26.20 -6.35 -3.64
N LEU A 147 -25.15 -7.10 -3.31
CA LEU A 147 -24.18 -7.59 -4.31
C LEU A 147 -24.84 -8.51 -5.34
N GLU A 148 -25.90 -9.22 -4.96
CA GLU A 148 -26.64 -10.11 -5.88
C GLU A 148 -27.37 -9.31 -6.97
N ASP A 149 -27.90 -8.14 -6.66
CA ASP A 149 -28.51 -7.26 -7.66
C ASP A 149 -27.52 -6.84 -8.73
N PHE A 150 -26.25 -6.66 -8.35
CA PHE A 150 -25.16 -6.36 -9.29
C PHE A 150 -24.54 -7.58 -9.93
N ASN A 151 -24.89 -8.80 -9.54
CA ASN A 151 -24.34 -10.05 -10.09
C ASN A 151 -25.14 -10.57 -11.29
N LYS A 152 -25.36 -9.73 -12.29
CA LYS A 152 -26.11 -10.03 -13.51
C LYS A 152 -25.28 -9.73 -14.76
N SER A 153 -25.51 -10.45 -15.85
CA SER A 153 -24.72 -10.33 -17.08
C SER A 153 -24.85 -8.99 -17.81
N GLU A 154 -25.96 -8.29 -17.60
CA GLU A 154 -26.22 -6.96 -18.13
C GLU A 154 -25.54 -5.85 -17.32
N VAL A 155 -25.14 -6.11 -16.07
CA VAL A 155 -24.50 -5.13 -15.19
C VAL A 155 -23.06 -4.86 -15.61
N GLU A 156 -22.71 -3.60 -15.73
CA GLU A 156 -21.35 -3.14 -16.01
C GLU A 156 -20.76 -2.40 -14.81
N LEU A 157 -19.61 -2.89 -14.34
CA LEU A 157 -18.85 -2.32 -13.22
C LEU A 157 -17.58 -1.65 -13.74
N ALA A 158 -17.38 -0.37 -13.42
CA ALA A 158 -16.11 0.29 -13.69
C ALA A 158 -15.14 0.09 -12.50
N ILE A 159 -13.91 -0.32 -12.79
CA ILE A 159 -12.95 -0.74 -11.79
C ILE A 159 -11.53 -0.32 -12.20
N LYS A 160 -10.75 0.21 -11.28
CA LYS A 160 -9.32 0.49 -11.52
C LYS A 160 -8.55 -0.82 -11.65
N MET A 161 -7.80 -0.98 -12.77
CA MET A 161 -7.02 -2.20 -13.01
C MET A 161 -5.89 -2.40 -12.00
N GLY A 162 -5.51 -3.68 -11.77
CA GLY A 162 -4.45 -4.05 -10.83
C GLY A 162 -4.81 -3.92 -9.35
N THR A 163 -6.02 -3.42 -9.03
CA THR A 163 -6.50 -3.26 -7.65
C THR A 163 -7.17 -4.52 -7.11
N THR A 164 -7.36 -4.55 -5.79
CA THR A 164 -8.14 -5.60 -5.11
C THR A 164 -9.61 -5.56 -5.47
N ALA A 165 -10.13 -4.42 -5.94
CA ALA A 165 -11.49 -4.27 -6.43
C ALA A 165 -11.82 -5.23 -7.60
N VAL A 166 -10.86 -5.49 -8.50
CA VAL A 166 -11.03 -6.46 -9.58
C VAL A 166 -11.25 -7.87 -9.04
N MET A 167 -10.51 -8.25 -7.99
CA MET A 167 -10.64 -9.56 -7.36
C MET A 167 -11.96 -9.68 -6.58
N ALA A 168 -12.34 -8.62 -5.87
CA ALA A 168 -13.60 -8.54 -5.15
C ALA A 168 -14.79 -8.65 -6.09
N ALA A 169 -14.80 -7.90 -7.20
CA ALA A 169 -15.85 -8.00 -8.22
C ALA A 169 -15.94 -9.40 -8.82
N LYS A 170 -14.80 -10.04 -9.12
CA LYS A 170 -14.79 -11.44 -9.60
C LYS A 170 -15.36 -12.43 -8.59
N LYS A 171 -15.10 -12.22 -7.30
CA LYS A 171 -15.53 -13.11 -6.24
C LYS A 171 -17.02 -12.98 -5.94
N PHE A 172 -17.50 -11.74 -5.81
CA PHE A 172 -18.85 -11.45 -5.32
C PHE A 172 -19.87 -11.20 -6.43
N MET A 173 -19.40 -10.75 -7.60
CA MET A 173 -20.25 -10.44 -8.77
C MET A 173 -19.64 -11.05 -10.05
N PRO A 174 -19.47 -12.40 -10.10
CA PRO A 174 -18.78 -13.06 -11.21
C PRO A 174 -19.48 -12.88 -12.56
N LYS A 175 -20.80 -12.72 -12.60
CA LYS A 175 -21.60 -12.56 -13.83
C LYS A 175 -21.48 -11.14 -14.40
N ALA A 176 -21.22 -10.12 -13.57
CA ALA A 176 -21.14 -8.73 -14.00
C ALA A 176 -19.95 -8.50 -14.95
N LYS A 177 -20.16 -7.67 -15.96
CA LYS A 177 -19.10 -7.20 -16.86
C LYS A 177 -18.21 -6.21 -16.12
N ARG A 178 -16.91 -6.32 -16.31
CA ARG A 178 -15.89 -5.46 -15.66
C ARG A 178 -15.17 -4.62 -16.71
N ARG A 179 -15.43 -3.31 -16.70
CA ARG A 179 -14.68 -2.33 -17.49
C ARG A 179 -13.50 -1.85 -16.65
N LEU A 180 -12.28 -2.09 -17.12
CA LEU A 180 -11.06 -1.80 -16.39
C LEU A 180 -10.45 -0.49 -16.88
N PHE A 181 -10.07 0.39 -15.93
CA PHE A 181 -9.49 1.70 -16.18
C PHE A 181 -8.12 1.80 -15.51
N GLU A 182 -7.19 2.50 -16.14
CA GLU A 182 -5.89 2.80 -15.52
C GLU A 182 -6.03 3.81 -14.39
N ASP A 183 -6.83 4.84 -14.61
CA ASP A 183 -7.09 5.90 -13.65
C ASP A 183 -8.45 5.75 -12.98
N GLN A 184 -8.46 5.90 -11.67
CA GLN A 184 -9.71 5.84 -10.90
C GLN A 184 -10.67 6.98 -11.29
N ALA A 185 -10.14 8.17 -11.58
CA ALA A 185 -10.94 9.30 -12.00
C ALA A 185 -11.78 9.02 -13.26
N GLN A 186 -11.21 8.28 -14.23
CA GLN A 186 -11.93 7.84 -15.44
C GLN A 186 -13.09 6.90 -15.09
N ALA A 187 -12.88 5.93 -14.19
CA ALA A 187 -13.94 5.03 -13.76
C ALA A 187 -15.13 5.79 -13.14
N TYR A 188 -14.85 6.76 -12.28
CA TYR A 188 -15.91 7.60 -11.69
C TYR A 188 -16.55 8.52 -12.72
N GLN A 189 -15.80 9.02 -13.71
CA GLN A 189 -16.39 9.83 -14.80
C GLN A 189 -17.38 9.01 -15.62
N GLU A 190 -17.07 7.76 -15.94
CA GLU A 190 -17.99 6.85 -16.64
C GLU A 190 -19.29 6.61 -15.85
N LEU A 191 -19.18 6.52 -14.53
CA LEU A 191 -20.36 6.41 -13.65
C LEU A 191 -21.22 7.68 -13.70
N ARG A 192 -20.59 8.85 -13.57
CA ARG A 192 -21.32 10.15 -13.63
C ARG A 192 -21.98 10.37 -14.99
N ASN A 193 -21.36 9.92 -16.06
CA ASN A 193 -21.91 9.98 -17.42
C ASN A 193 -23.04 8.93 -17.65
N GLY A 194 -23.34 8.07 -16.67
CA GLY A 194 -24.36 7.01 -16.80
C GLY A 194 -23.94 5.87 -17.71
N ASN A 195 -22.64 5.71 -18.04
CA ASN A 195 -22.14 4.67 -18.94
C ASN A 195 -22.02 3.30 -18.26
N VAL A 196 -21.91 3.25 -16.93
CA VAL A 196 -21.81 2.02 -16.12
C VAL A 196 -22.81 2.03 -14.97
N HIS A 197 -23.12 0.86 -14.41
CA HIS A 197 -24.05 0.70 -13.30
C HIS A 197 -23.44 1.14 -11.97
N ALA A 198 -22.17 0.80 -11.74
CA ALA A 198 -21.48 1.12 -10.50
C ALA A 198 -19.95 1.20 -10.69
N VAL A 199 -19.30 1.87 -9.72
CA VAL A 199 -17.84 1.78 -9.51
C VAL A 199 -17.58 0.99 -8.23
N VAL A 200 -16.69 -0.01 -8.33
CA VAL A 200 -16.14 -0.71 -7.17
C VAL A 200 -14.78 -0.10 -6.84
N GLY A 201 -14.63 0.35 -5.60
CA GLY A 201 -13.40 1.01 -5.14
C GLY A 201 -13.17 0.88 -3.64
N SER A 202 -11.98 1.27 -3.21
CA SER A 202 -11.64 1.30 -1.78
C SER A 202 -12.40 2.42 -1.07
N SER A 203 -12.91 2.12 0.12
CA SER A 203 -13.47 3.11 1.02
C SER A 203 -12.39 4.16 1.40
N PRO A 204 -12.79 5.44 1.65
CA PRO A 204 -14.17 5.95 1.64
C PRO A 204 -14.61 6.58 0.30
N ARG A 205 -13.80 6.48 -0.77
CA ARG A 205 -14.06 7.18 -2.05
C ARG A 205 -15.46 6.96 -2.63
N PRO A 206 -16.04 5.76 -2.66
CA PRO A 206 -17.40 5.58 -3.15
C PRO A 206 -18.43 6.42 -2.39
N ALA A 207 -18.31 6.51 -1.06
CA ALA A 207 -19.20 7.31 -0.23
C ALA A 207 -19.08 8.82 -0.51
N PHE A 208 -17.87 9.31 -0.72
CA PHE A 208 -17.63 10.71 -1.07
C PHE A 208 -18.21 11.08 -2.44
N GLU A 209 -18.12 10.19 -3.43
CA GLU A 209 -18.75 10.40 -4.74
C GLU A 209 -20.28 10.40 -4.62
N ALA A 210 -20.86 9.45 -3.87
CA ALA A 210 -22.29 9.41 -3.64
C ALA A 210 -22.81 10.69 -2.94
N ALA A 211 -22.07 11.19 -1.94
CA ALA A 211 -22.43 12.41 -1.25
C ALA A 211 -22.31 13.66 -2.15
N LYS A 212 -21.24 13.74 -2.96
CA LYS A 212 -21.00 14.88 -3.86
C LYS A 212 -22.00 14.96 -5.00
N TYR A 213 -22.46 13.83 -5.52
CA TYR A 213 -23.38 13.72 -6.66
C TYR A 213 -24.68 13.01 -6.26
N SER A 214 -25.23 13.39 -5.11
CA SER A 214 -26.38 12.72 -4.48
C SER A 214 -27.65 12.72 -5.34
N GLU A 215 -27.79 13.62 -6.30
CA GLU A 215 -28.90 13.63 -7.25
C GLU A 215 -28.89 12.43 -8.20
N THR A 216 -27.69 11.97 -8.60
CA THR A 216 -27.50 10.94 -9.63
C THR A 216 -26.89 9.65 -9.13
N LEU A 217 -26.20 9.68 -7.98
CA LEU A 217 -25.48 8.57 -7.41
C LEU A 217 -26.00 8.20 -6.02
N PHE A 218 -25.78 6.94 -5.63
CA PHE A 218 -26.13 6.46 -4.30
C PHE A 218 -25.21 5.33 -3.84
N MET A 219 -25.18 5.07 -2.53
CA MET A 219 -24.53 3.91 -1.95
C MET A 219 -25.55 2.76 -1.84
N PRO A 220 -25.41 1.67 -2.62
CA PRO A 220 -26.35 0.54 -2.53
C PRO A 220 -26.18 -0.26 -1.23
N MET A 221 -25.03 -0.16 -0.57
CA MET A 221 -24.72 -0.81 0.71
C MET A 221 -24.00 0.18 1.61
N ARG A 222 -24.26 0.11 2.92
CA ARG A 222 -23.62 0.97 3.92
C ARG A 222 -22.21 0.50 4.23
N ASP A 223 -22.01 -0.81 4.35
CA ASP A 223 -20.76 -1.40 4.80
C ASP A 223 -19.85 -1.82 3.64
N ASN A 224 -18.56 -1.88 3.95
CA ASN A 224 -17.60 -2.49 3.04
C ASN A 224 -17.87 -4.00 2.93
N PHE A 225 -17.87 -4.53 1.72
CA PHE A 225 -18.05 -5.97 1.50
C PHE A 225 -16.73 -6.78 1.51
N THR A 226 -15.60 -6.10 1.78
CA THR A 226 -14.32 -6.74 2.13
C THR A 226 -13.66 -5.99 3.29
N LYS A 227 -12.70 -6.67 3.96
CA LYS A 227 -11.79 -6.05 4.93
C LYS A 227 -10.36 -6.32 4.48
N GLU A 228 -9.56 -5.25 4.36
CA GLU A 228 -8.22 -5.31 3.80
C GLU A 228 -7.20 -4.65 4.73
N PRO A 229 -6.20 -5.39 5.25
CA PRO A 229 -5.07 -4.79 5.94
C PRO A 229 -4.20 -4.03 4.94
N ILE A 230 -3.87 -2.79 5.25
CA ILE A 230 -3.06 -1.89 4.44
C ILE A 230 -1.67 -1.77 5.07
N ALA A 231 -0.62 -2.00 4.27
CA ALA A 231 0.76 -2.04 4.77
C ALA A 231 1.74 -1.41 3.77
N PHE A 232 2.91 -0.99 4.27
CA PHE A 232 4.02 -0.64 3.40
C PHE A 232 4.53 -1.89 2.69
N ALA A 233 4.96 -1.72 1.44
CA ALA A 233 5.58 -2.82 0.70
C ALA A 233 7.03 -2.47 0.34
N LEU A 234 7.94 -3.41 0.58
CA LEU A 234 9.38 -3.29 0.32
C LEU A 234 9.92 -4.50 -0.42
N ARG A 235 11.12 -4.37 -0.97
CA ARG A 235 11.83 -5.48 -1.60
C ARG A 235 12.07 -6.60 -0.60
N LYS A 236 12.08 -7.84 -1.07
CA LYS A 236 12.41 -9.00 -0.24
C LYS A 236 13.86 -8.98 0.21
N GLY A 237 14.11 -9.62 1.37
CA GLY A 237 15.45 -9.76 1.93
C GLY A 237 15.90 -8.58 2.80
N ASP A 238 15.16 -7.50 2.84
CA ASP A 238 15.47 -6.29 3.61
C ASP A 238 14.80 -6.32 4.99
N PHE A 239 15.36 -7.17 5.86
CA PHE A 239 14.82 -7.39 7.20
C PHE A 239 15.04 -6.17 8.09
N ASP A 240 16.18 -5.51 8.00
CA ASP A 240 16.54 -4.34 8.79
C ASP A 240 15.53 -3.20 8.59
N THR A 241 15.30 -2.80 7.33
CA THR A 241 14.29 -1.78 6.98
C THR A 241 12.88 -2.18 7.43
N MET A 242 12.52 -3.47 7.32
CA MET A 242 11.22 -3.96 7.74
C MET A 242 11.03 -3.84 9.26
N VAL A 243 12.04 -4.18 10.06
CA VAL A 243 11.99 -4.05 11.52
C VAL A 243 11.83 -2.60 11.92
N PHE A 244 12.61 -1.70 11.32
CA PHE A 244 12.48 -0.25 11.57
C PHE A 244 11.07 0.27 11.24
N PHE A 245 10.54 -0.04 10.05
CA PHE A 245 9.20 0.42 9.68
C PHE A 245 8.10 -0.17 10.57
N ASN A 246 8.22 -1.43 10.97
CA ASN A 246 7.28 -2.04 11.92
C ASN A 246 7.29 -1.33 13.28
N GLY A 247 8.48 -1.03 13.81
CA GLY A 247 8.65 -0.27 15.04
C GLY A 247 8.06 1.13 14.96
N TRP A 248 8.29 1.83 13.84
CA TRP A 248 7.72 3.15 13.57
C TRP A 248 6.18 3.10 13.52
N ILE A 249 5.61 2.16 12.76
CA ILE A 249 4.14 1.99 12.67
C ILE A 249 3.54 1.73 14.05
N GLN A 250 4.15 0.82 14.84
CA GLN A 250 3.66 0.51 16.19
C GLN A 250 3.70 1.76 17.08
N THR A 251 4.80 2.50 17.08
CA THR A 251 4.96 3.74 17.85
C THR A 251 3.88 4.78 17.47
N LYS A 252 3.67 5.03 16.17
CA LYS A 252 2.66 6.00 15.71
C LYS A 252 1.23 5.57 16.00
N ARG A 253 0.98 4.26 16.03
CA ARG A 253 -0.31 3.70 16.46
C ARG A 253 -0.54 3.91 17.94
N ASP A 254 0.44 3.60 18.78
CA ASP A 254 0.33 3.72 20.24
C ASP A 254 0.22 5.18 20.70
N GLN A 255 0.79 6.11 19.90
CA GLN A 255 0.63 7.56 20.11
C GLN A 255 -0.73 8.11 19.62
N GLY A 256 -1.57 7.30 18.97
CA GLY A 256 -2.85 7.75 18.41
C GLY A 256 -2.72 8.53 17.09
N TRP A 257 -1.50 8.82 16.63
CA TRP A 257 -1.26 9.66 15.45
C TRP A 257 -1.87 9.08 14.17
N LEU A 258 -1.75 7.76 13.94
CA LEU A 258 -2.36 7.10 12.78
C LEU A 258 -3.89 7.19 12.82
N GLN A 259 -4.50 7.04 14.01
CA GLN A 259 -5.94 7.15 14.20
C GLN A 259 -6.45 8.57 13.92
N ASP A 260 -5.75 9.59 14.40
CA ASP A 260 -6.10 11.00 14.17
C ASP A 260 -6.04 11.34 12.69
N LYS A 261 -4.96 10.89 11.99
CA LYS A 261 -4.84 11.08 10.54
C LYS A 261 -5.89 10.31 9.75
N HIS A 262 -6.21 9.08 10.16
CA HIS A 262 -7.30 8.30 9.58
C HIS A 262 -8.63 9.04 9.74
N HIS A 263 -8.94 9.50 10.95
CA HIS A 263 -10.18 10.25 11.21
C HIS A 263 -10.27 11.52 10.36
N TYR A 264 -9.20 12.33 10.30
CA TYR A 264 -9.17 13.55 9.49
C TYR A 264 -9.45 13.26 8.00
N TRP A 265 -8.74 12.28 7.40
CA TRP A 265 -8.86 12.03 5.96
C TRP A 265 -10.07 11.20 5.55
N PHE A 266 -10.56 10.31 6.41
CA PHE A 266 -11.61 9.33 6.07
C PHE A 266 -12.92 9.55 6.82
N GLY A 267 -12.87 10.10 8.03
CA GLY A 267 -14.03 10.36 8.88
C GLY A 267 -14.64 11.75 8.70
N THR A 268 -13.86 12.71 8.17
CA THR A 268 -14.33 14.08 7.91
C THR A 268 -14.17 14.44 6.43
N ARG A 269 -14.63 15.66 6.10
CA ARG A 269 -14.36 16.31 4.80
C ARG A 269 -13.69 17.68 4.98
N ASP A 270 -13.09 17.92 6.12
CA ASP A 270 -12.43 19.20 6.43
C ASP A 270 -11.30 19.53 5.45
N TRP A 271 -10.69 18.51 4.86
CA TRP A 271 -9.67 18.62 3.82
C TRP A 271 -10.21 18.98 2.42
N ALA A 272 -11.54 18.95 2.20
CA ALA A 272 -12.12 19.17 0.86
C ALA A 272 -11.74 20.53 0.27
N HIS A 273 -11.60 21.56 1.11
CA HIS A 273 -11.16 22.90 0.71
C HIS A 273 -9.78 22.93 0.04
N LEU A 274 -8.94 21.91 0.26
CA LEU A 274 -7.62 21.78 -0.38
C LEU A 274 -7.73 21.46 -1.87
N VAL A 275 -8.81 20.77 -2.30
CA VAL A 275 -8.95 20.20 -3.65
C VAL A 275 -10.21 20.69 -4.40
N GLU A 276 -11.19 21.20 -3.71
CA GLU A 276 -12.44 21.80 -4.24
C GLU A 276 -12.37 23.35 -4.15
#